data_faa7cad1aa474d2f14a6b649aba4728e
#
_entry.id   faa7cad1aa474d2f14a6b649aba4728e
#
_cell.length_a   1.000
_cell.length_b   1.000
_cell.length_c   1.000
_cell.angle_alpha   90.00
_cell.angle_beta   90.00
_cell.angle_gamma   90.00
#
_symmetry.space_group_name_H-M   'P 1'
#
loop_
_entity.id
_entity.type
_entity.pdbx_description
1 polymer ?
#
loop_
_entity_poly.entity_id
_entity_poly.type
_entity_poly.pdbx_seq_one_letter_code
_entity_poly.pdbx_strand_id
1 'polypeptide(L)'
;MAAENNYKELDQERVKAAVKEFLLAIGEDPEREGLLDTPDRVARACVELFGGMQENPAAHLRKQFHEEGNKEMVIVRDIPFSSTCEHHILPFVGKAHVCYIPQNGRITGLSKIARCVSGYSRRLQVQERLTGQIADAMVEELDPLGVLVVMEAEHTCMSMR
;
A
#
# COMPACT_ATOMS: atom_id res chain seq x y z
N MET A 1 -7.21 2.34 -20.34
CA MET A 1 -8.06 1.17 -20.03
C MET A 1 -7.64 0.68 -18.66
N ALA A 2 -8.47 0.89 -17.64
CA ALA A 2 -8.21 0.35 -16.31
C ALA A 2 -8.23 -1.18 -16.43
N ALA A 3 -7.11 -1.82 -16.08
CA ALA A 3 -7.07 -3.27 -15.98
C ALA A 3 -8.15 -3.71 -14.98
N GLU A 4 -9.10 -4.54 -15.41
CA GLU A 4 -10.05 -5.18 -14.51
C GLU A 4 -9.25 -5.89 -13.42
N ASN A 5 -9.46 -5.45 -12.19
CA ASN A 5 -8.79 -5.99 -11.03
C ASN A 5 -9.37 -7.40 -10.77
N ASN A 6 -8.73 -8.41 -11.32
CA ASN A 6 -9.14 -9.80 -11.20
C ASN A 6 -8.49 -10.46 -9.97
N TYR A 7 -8.33 -9.70 -8.87
CA TYR A 7 -7.79 -10.24 -7.63
C TYR A 7 -8.81 -11.16 -6.97
N LYS A 8 -8.41 -12.41 -6.78
CA LYS A 8 -9.20 -13.36 -6.00
C LYS A 8 -9.21 -12.92 -4.54
N GLU A 9 -10.34 -13.13 -3.86
CA GLU A 9 -10.44 -12.93 -2.42
C GLU A 9 -9.36 -13.75 -1.70
N LEU A 10 -8.81 -13.20 -0.61
CA LEU A 10 -7.78 -13.87 0.17
C LEU A 10 -8.36 -15.11 0.87
N ASP A 11 -7.81 -16.27 0.55
CA ASP A 11 -8.20 -17.56 1.12
C ASP A 11 -7.44 -17.79 2.44
N GLN A 12 -8.08 -17.42 3.54
CA GLN A 12 -7.48 -17.53 4.87
C GLN A 12 -7.15 -18.96 5.26
N GLU A 13 -7.94 -19.94 4.87
CA GLU A 13 -7.70 -21.34 5.21
C GLU A 13 -6.42 -21.87 4.50
N ARG A 14 -6.22 -21.47 3.25
CA ARG A 14 -4.98 -21.79 2.55
C ARG A 14 -3.78 -21.07 3.14
N VAL A 15 -3.93 -19.83 3.61
CA VAL A 15 -2.85 -19.12 4.32
C VAL A 15 -2.50 -19.84 5.61
N LYS A 16 -3.48 -20.25 6.42
CA LYS A 16 -3.25 -21.03 7.66
C LYS A 16 -2.46 -22.29 7.37
N ALA A 17 -2.88 -23.07 6.38
CA ALA A 17 -2.19 -24.30 6.00
C ALA A 17 -0.73 -24.02 5.57
N ALA A 18 -0.51 -23.00 4.74
CA ALA A 18 0.82 -22.61 4.29
C ALA A 18 1.74 -22.16 5.44
N VAL A 19 1.19 -21.42 6.43
CA VAL A 19 1.96 -21.01 7.63
C VAL A 19 2.33 -22.20 8.48
N LYS A 20 1.43 -23.19 8.67
CA LYS A 20 1.74 -24.42 9.39
C LYS A 20 2.87 -25.20 8.72
N GLU A 21 2.81 -25.37 7.41
CA GLU A 21 3.87 -25.99 6.63
C GLU A 21 5.19 -25.22 6.69
N PHE A 22 5.14 -23.89 6.67
CA PHE A 22 6.32 -23.05 6.84
C PHE A 22 7.00 -23.29 8.20
N LEU A 23 6.22 -23.34 9.29
CA LEU A 23 6.75 -23.62 10.63
C LEU A 23 7.44 -24.98 10.70
N LEU A 24 6.82 -26.03 10.13
CA LEU A 24 7.43 -27.37 10.03
C LEU A 24 8.73 -27.33 9.20
N ALA A 25 8.73 -26.62 8.09
CA ALA A 25 9.87 -26.56 7.17
C ALA A 25 11.10 -25.87 7.77
N ILE A 26 10.89 -24.90 8.70
CA ILE A 26 12.01 -24.27 9.44
C ILE A 26 12.44 -25.04 10.69
N GLY A 27 11.81 -26.20 10.97
CA GLY A 27 12.14 -27.06 12.10
C GLY A 27 11.44 -26.71 13.40
N GLU A 28 10.38 -25.90 13.37
CA GLU A 28 9.57 -25.57 14.54
C GLU A 28 8.42 -26.56 14.73
N ASP A 29 7.93 -26.67 15.98
CA ASP A 29 6.74 -27.44 16.32
C ASP A 29 5.49 -26.57 16.35
N PRO A 30 4.62 -26.65 15.34
CA PRO A 30 3.41 -25.82 15.27
C PRO A 30 2.38 -26.17 16.37
N GLU A 31 2.53 -27.31 17.04
CA GLU A 31 1.60 -27.75 18.10
C GLU A 31 2.03 -27.24 19.49
N ARG A 32 3.20 -26.65 19.64
CA ARG A 32 3.59 -26.03 20.92
C ARG A 32 2.73 -24.83 21.26
N GLU A 33 2.44 -24.61 22.54
CA GLU A 33 1.51 -23.63 23.08
C GLU A 33 1.67 -22.23 22.44
N GLY A 34 2.90 -21.75 22.25
CA GLY A 34 3.15 -20.40 21.69
C GLY A 34 2.87 -20.28 20.19
N LEU A 35 2.72 -21.38 19.44
CA LEU A 35 2.50 -21.40 18.00
C LEU A 35 1.12 -21.91 17.57
N LEU A 36 0.32 -22.48 18.48
CA LEU A 36 -1.02 -23.03 18.15
C LEU A 36 -1.89 -22.05 17.36
N ASP A 37 -1.93 -20.79 17.78
CA ASP A 37 -2.75 -19.74 17.13
C ASP A 37 -2.02 -19.00 16.00
N THR A 38 -0.72 -19.27 15.78
CA THR A 38 0.08 -18.50 14.82
C THR A 38 -0.46 -18.56 13.40
N PRO A 39 -0.86 -19.72 12.86
CA PRO A 39 -1.45 -19.79 11.53
C PRO A 39 -2.68 -18.91 11.37
N ASP A 40 -3.57 -18.90 12.37
CA ASP A 40 -4.78 -18.09 12.34
C ASP A 40 -4.47 -16.58 12.48
N ARG A 41 -3.55 -16.21 13.36
CA ARG A 41 -3.11 -14.81 13.53
C ARG A 41 -2.48 -14.26 12.28
N VAL A 42 -1.63 -15.04 11.60
CA VAL A 42 -1.01 -14.64 10.33
C VAL A 42 -2.06 -14.50 9.23
N ALA A 43 -3.00 -15.43 9.12
CA ALA A 43 -4.06 -15.36 8.12
C ALA A 43 -4.91 -14.09 8.29
N ARG A 44 -5.29 -13.72 9.51
CA ARG A 44 -6.00 -12.46 9.79
C ARG A 44 -5.15 -11.24 9.47
N ALA A 45 -3.87 -11.24 9.84
CA ALA A 45 -2.96 -10.15 9.51
C ALA A 45 -2.82 -9.97 7.99
N CYS A 46 -2.80 -11.05 7.22
CA CYS A 46 -2.73 -10.99 5.75
C CYS A 46 -3.94 -10.24 5.13
N VAL A 47 -5.13 -10.32 5.73
CA VAL A 47 -6.30 -9.57 5.27
C VAL A 47 -6.03 -8.06 5.33
N GLU A 48 -5.37 -7.60 6.38
CA GLU A 48 -5.02 -6.19 6.53
C GLU A 48 -3.82 -5.81 5.66
N LEU A 49 -2.75 -6.61 5.71
CA LEU A 49 -1.49 -6.34 5.01
C LEU A 49 -1.63 -6.36 3.48
N PHE A 50 -2.54 -7.16 2.95
CA PHE A 50 -2.77 -7.32 1.52
C PHE A 50 -4.15 -6.81 1.06
N GLY A 51 -4.88 -6.10 1.93
CA GLY A 51 -6.21 -5.56 1.62
C GLY A 51 -6.24 -4.61 0.42
N GLY A 52 -5.14 -3.93 0.13
CA GLY A 52 -4.99 -3.08 -1.05
C GLY A 52 -5.09 -3.84 -2.38
N MET A 53 -4.95 -5.17 -2.37
CA MET A 53 -5.18 -6.02 -3.55
C MET A 53 -6.66 -6.13 -3.91
N GLN A 54 -7.56 -5.84 -2.97
CA GLN A 54 -9.01 -5.95 -3.13
C GLN A 54 -9.68 -4.63 -3.48
N GLU A 55 -8.92 -3.54 -3.61
CA GLU A 55 -9.46 -2.22 -3.91
C GLU A 55 -8.74 -1.53 -5.08
N ASN A 56 -9.39 -0.50 -5.63
CA ASN A 56 -8.73 0.47 -6.50
C ASN A 56 -8.35 1.71 -5.68
N PRO A 57 -7.08 1.86 -5.25
CA PRO A 57 -6.68 2.98 -4.41
C PRO A 57 -6.81 4.36 -5.08
N ALA A 58 -6.72 4.42 -6.42
CA ALA A 58 -6.92 5.65 -7.18
C ALA A 58 -8.36 6.19 -7.02
N ALA A 59 -9.35 5.32 -6.80
CA ALA A 59 -10.74 5.72 -6.63
C ALA A 59 -10.94 6.68 -5.44
N HIS A 60 -10.08 6.65 -4.43
CA HIS A 60 -10.14 7.62 -3.33
C HIS A 60 -9.94 9.06 -3.81
N LEU A 61 -9.13 9.27 -4.85
CA LEU A 61 -8.82 10.60 -5.40
C LEU A 61 -9.98 11.21 -6.21
N ARG A 62 -10.99 10.41 -6.58
CA ARG A 62 -12.17 10.89 -7.34
C ARG A 62 -13.05 11.84 -6.54
N LYS A 63 -12.94 11.83 -5.20
CA LYS A 63 -13.62 12.81 -4.37
C LYS A 63 -12.85 14.13 -4.39
N GLN A 64 -13.28 15.02 -5.26
CA GLN A 64 -12.63 16.29 -5.57
C GLN A 64 -13.51 17.46 -5.18
N PHE A 65 -12.87 18.61 -5.04
CA PHE A 65 -13.48 19.92 -4.82
C PHE A 65 -12.99 20.88 -5.88
N HIS A 66 -13.73 21.93 -6.09
CA HIS A 66 -13.31 23.01 -6.95
C HIS A 66 -13.08 24.27 -6.13
N GLU A 67 -11.86 24.79 -6.14
CA GLU A 67 -11.47 26.02 -5.45
C GLU A 67 -10.93 27.01 -6.49
N GLU A 68 -11.74 27.99 -6.83
CA GLU A 68 -11.38 28.99 -7.84
C GLU A 68 -10.15 29.79 -7.39
N GLY A 69 -9.20 29.95 -8.31
CA GLY A 69 -7.99 30.75 -8.10
C GLY A 69 -6.86 30.02 -7.37
N ASN A 70 -7.05 28.80 -6.91
CA ASN A 70 -5.95 28.03 -6.30
C ASN A 70 -5.00 27.53 -7.41
N LYS A 71 -3.80 28.13 -7.44
CA LYS A 71 -2.68 27.76 -8.33
C LYS A 71 -1.46 27.29 -7.54
N GLU A 72 -1.55 27.31 -6.22
CA GLU A 72 -0.44 26.97 -5.34
C GLU A 72 -0.24 25.47 -5.28
N MET A 73 1.03 25.07 -5.12
CA MET A 73 1.39 23.67 -4.92
C MET A 73 0.83 23.14 -3.59
N VAL A 74 0.10 22.04 -3.65
CA VAL A 74 -0.35 21.30 -2.47
C VAL A 74 0.71 20.27 -2.09
N ILE A 75 1.14 20.28 -0.83
CA ILE A 75 2.15 19.35 -0.30
C ILE A 75 1.57 18.59 0.89
N VAL A 76 1.50 17.27 0.79
CA VAL A 76 1.14 16.38 1.89
C VAL A 76 2.37 15.59 2.29
N ARG A 77 2.93 15.90 3.46
CA ARG A 77 4.17 15.29 3.96
C ARG A 77 3.92 14.27 5.04
N ASP A 78 4.91 13.43 5.24
CA ASP A 78 5.01 12.51 6.36
C ASP A 78 3.84 11.52 6.45
N ILE A 79 3.29 11.11 5.30
CA ILE A 79 2.27 10.06 5.24
C ILE A 79 2.92 8.74 5.63
N PRO A 80 2.62 8.17 6.79
CA PRO A 80 3.20 6.90 7.18
C PRO A 80 2.70 5.79 6.28
N PHE A 81 3.57 4.87 5.90
CA PHE A 81 3.19 3.66 5.19
C PHE A 81 4.00 2.46 5.65
N SER A 82 3.40 1.29 5.51
CA SER A 82 4.06 0.01 5.56
C SER A 82 3.67 -0.80 4.33
N SER A 83 4.63 -1.52 3.77
CA SER A 83 4.41 -2.37 2.62
C SER A 83 5.21 -3.66 2.76
N THR A 84 4.94 -4.64 1.90
CA THR A 84 5.62 -5.94 1.92
C THR A 84 6.47 -6.09 0.67
N CYS A 85 7.78 -6.27 0.87
CA CYS A 85 8.72 -6.52 -0.21
C CYS A 85 8.36 -7.81 -0.95
N GLU A 86 8.11 -7.74 -2.26
CA GLU A 86 7.71 -8.90 -3.05
C GLU A 86 8.80 -9.97 -3.17
N HIS A 87 10.08 -9.61 -3.00
CA HIS A 87 11.18 -10.55 -3.14
C HIS A 87 11.38 -11.44 -1.91
N HIS A 88 11.04 -10.97 -0.71
CA HIS A 88 11.35 -11.66 0.54
C HIS A 88 10.15 -11.80 1.47
N ILE A 89 9.00 -11.22 1.14
CA ILE A 89 7.79 -11.15 1.99
C ILE A 89 8.10 -10.50 3.37
N LEU A 90 9.10 -9.64 3.41
CA LEU A 90 9.46 -8.86 4.59
C LEU A 90 8.97 -7.42 4.46
N PRO A 91 8.62 -6.76 5.58
CA PRO A 91 8.11 -5.41 5.52
C PRO A 91 9.18 -4.38 5.16
N PHE A 92 8.76 -3.31 4.52
CA PHE A 92 9.47 -2.04 4.51
C PHE A 92 8.53 -0.94 4.96
N VAL A 93 9.03 -0.05 5.79
CA VAL A 93 8.23 0.95 6.49
C VAL A 93 8.86 2.32 6.35
N GLY A 94 8.04 3.33 6.20
CA GLY A 94 8.58 4.67 5.98
C GLY A 94 7.52 5.75 5.85
N LYS A 95 7.86 6.79 5.08
CA LYS A 95 7.04 7.96 4.85
C LYS A 95 6.96 8.28 3.37
N ALA A 96 5.77 8.64 2.93
CA ALA A 96 5.52 9.17 1.60
C ALA A 96 5.24 10.67 1.68
N HIS A 97 5.73 11.40 0.69
CA HIS A 97 5.48 12.82 0.51
C HIS A 97 4.89 13.00 -0.89
N VAL A 98 3.70 13.56 -0.98
CA VAL A 98 2.97 13.74 -2.24
C VAL A 98 2.72 15.20 -2.46
N CYS A 99 3.17 15.72 -3.60
CA CYS A 99 2.96 17.09 -4.02
C CYS A 99 2.26 17.12 -5.36
N TYR A 100 1.38 18.09 -5.55
CA TYR A 100 0.79 18.34 -6.86
C TYR A 100 0.44 19.81 -7.04
N ILE A 101 0.40 20.27 -8.28
CA ILE A 101 -0.06 21.63 -8.65
C ILE A 101 -1.43 21.48 -9.27
N PRO A 102 -2.49 21.98 -8.61
CA PRO A 102 -3.86 21.88 -9.13
C PRO A 102 -4.00 22.51 -10.52
N GLN A 103 -4.75 21.85 -11.40
CA GLN A 103 -5.18 22.43 -12.68
C GLN A 103 -6.66 22.82 -12.57
N ASN A 104 -6.98 24.02 -13.04
CA ASN A 104 -8.36 24.55 -13.05
C ASN A 104 -9.04 24.52 -11.66
N GLY A 105 -8.27 24.74 -10.58
CA GLY A 105 -8.80 24.74 -9.22
C GLY A 105 -9.22 23.36 -8.69
N ARG A 106 -8.91 22.27 -9.39
CA ARG A 106 -9.30 20.92 -9.00
C ARG A 106 -8.40 20.38 -7.88
N ILE A 107 -8.95 20.21 -6.69
CA ILE A 107 -8.24 19.70 -5.51
C ILE A 107 -8.93 18.47 -4.93
N THR A 108 -8.19 17.67 -4.17
CA THR A 108 -8.73 16.53 -3.41
C THR A 108 -8.43 16.67 -1.92
N GLY A 109 -9.21 16.01 -1.08
CA GLY A 109 -8.95 16.01 0.36
C GLY A 109 -7.65 15.32 0.72
N LEU A 110 -6.89 15.88 1.67
CA LEU A 110 -5.59 15.35 2.11
C LEU A 110 -5.69 13.88 2.56
N SER A 111 -6.79 13.53 3.25
CA SER A 111 -7.08 12.15 3.65
C SER A 111 -7.26 11.18 2.48
N LYS A 112 -7.63 11.68 1.29
CA LYS A 112 -7.79 10.86 0.09
C LYS A 112 -6.46 10.46 -0.50
N ILE A 113 -5.50 11.38 -0.45
CA ILE A 113 -4.10 11.12 -0.84
C ILE A 113 -3.50 10.08 0.11
N ALA A 114 -3.66 10.25 1.43
CA ALA A 114 -3.17 9.28 2.40
C ALA A 114 -3.79 7.89 2.22
N ARG A 115 -5.09 7.80 1.88
CA ARG A 115 -5.74 6.51 1.57
C ARG A 115 -5.23 5.89 0.28
N CYS A 116 -4.98 6.69 -0.75
CA CYS A 116 -4.38 6.23 -1.99
C CYS A 116 -3.00 5.60 -1.73
N VAL A 117 -2.14 6.30 -0.98
CA VAL A 117 -0.83 5.78 -0.55
C VAL A 117 -1.00 4.46 0.22
N SER A 118 -1.88 4.42 1.22
CA SER A 118 -2.14 3.22 2.03
C SER A 118 -2.62 2.04 1.19
N GLY A 119 -3.57 2.25 0.28
CA GLY A 119 -4.12 1.18 -0.56
C GLY A 119 -3.07 0.58 -1.50
N TYR A 120 -2.23 1.41 -2.13
CA TYR A 120 -1.12 0.89 -2.95
C TYR A 120 -0.02 0.22 -2.12
N SER A 121 0.21 0.68 -0.88
CA SER A 121 1.21 0.09 0.01
C SER A 121 0.81 -1.29 0.52
N ARG A 122 -0.48 -1.55 0.73
CA ARG A 122 -1.01 -2.81 1.26
C ARG A 122 -1.08 -3.92 0.21
N ARG A 123 0.07 -4.16 -0.45
CA ARG A 123 0.29 -5.13 -1.53
C ARG A 123 1.69 -5.72 -1.42
N LEU A 124 1.98 -6.74 -2.23
CA LEU A 124 3.37 -7.10 -2.52
C LEU A 124 3.97 -6.07 -3.46
N GLN A 125 5.03 -5.38 -3.03
CA GLN A 125 5.58 -4.21 -3.71
C GLN A 125 7.10 -4.19 -3.80
N VAL A 126 7.57 -3.37 -4.73
CA VAL A 126 8.89 -2.73 -4.67
C VAL A 126 8.66 -1.22 -4.55
N GLN A 127 9.57 -0.52 -3.87
CA GLN A 127 9.39 0.92 -3.56
C GLN A 127 9.23 1.75 -4.84
N GLU A 128 9.97 1.43 -5.89
CA GLU A 128 9.94 2.14 -7.16
C GLU A 128 8.57 2.03 -7.85
N ARG A 129 7.99 0.83 -7.86
CA ARG A 129 6.65 0.60 -8.40
C ARG A 129 5.59 1.31 -7.57
N LEU A 130 5.68 1.21 -6.24
CA LEU A 130 4.76 1.88 -5.32
C LEU A 130 4.76 3.39 -5.56
N THR A 131 5.95 3.99 -5.66
CA THR A 131 6.12 5.42 -5.93
C THR A 131 5.48 5.81 -7.26
N GLY A 132 5.76 5.05 -8.33
CA GLY A 132 5.19 5.28 -9.66
C GLY A 132 3.67 5.16 -9.67
N GLN A 133 3.10 4.11 -9.08
CA GLN A 133 1.64 3.90 -9.03
C GLN A 133 0.90 5.03 -8.31
N ILE A 134 1.48 5.60 -7.25
CA ILE A 134 0.89 6.75 -6.57
C ILE A 134 0.93 7.98 -7.47
N ALA A 135 2.07 8.22 -8.14
CA ALA A 135 2.20 9.35 -9.06
C ALA A 135 1.23 9.25 -10.25
N ASP A 136 1.14 8.07 -10.86
CA ASP A 136 0.24 7.81 -11.99
C ASP A 136 -1.23 8.01 -11.59
N ALA A 137 -1.63 7.49 -10.43
CA ALA A 137 -2.99 7.69 -9.90
C ALA A 137 -3.32 9.17 -9.68
N MET A 138 -2.35 9.97 -9.18
CA MET A 138 -2.53 11.42 -9.03
C MET A 138 -2.70 12.10 -10.39
N VAL A 139 -1.92 11.71 -11.39
CA VAL A 139 -2.04 12.25 -12.75
C VAL A 139 -3.37 11.87 -13.39
N GLU A 140 -3.75 10.60 -13.34
CA GLU A 140 -4.95 10.08 -13.99
C GLU A 140 -6.25 10.65 -13.40
N GLU A 141 -6.32 10.79 -12.07
CA GLU A 141 -7.57 11.16 -11.40
C GLU A 141 -7.72 12.67 -11.20
N LEU A 142 -6.61 13.42 -11.05
CA LEU A 142 -6.65 14.86 -10.76
C LEU A 142 -6.30 15.74 -11.96
N ASP A 143 -5.64 15.18 -12.97
CA ASP A 143 -5.17 15.95 -14.15
C ASP A 143 -4.43 17.24 -13.71
N PRO A 144 -3.39 17.14 -12.87
CA PRO A 144 -2.69 18.29 -12.33
C PRO A 144 -1.65 18.82 -13.30
N LEU A 145 -1.18 20.07 -13.10
CA LEU A 145 -0.06 20.65 -13.86
C LEU A 145 1.27 19.93 -13.60
N GLY A 146 1.39 19.26 -12.46
CA GLY A 146 2.56 18.47 -12.09
C GLY A 146 2.34 17.69 -10.82
N VAL A 147 3.05 16.58 -10.69
CA VAL A 147 3.06 15.68 -9.51
C VAL A 147 4.50 15.38 -9.13
N LEU A 148 4.77 15.33 -7.84
CA LEU A 148 6.00 14.79 -7.27
C LEU A 148 5.65 13.86 -6.12
N VAL A 149 6.17 12.64 -6.17
CA VAL A 149 6.07 11.66 -5.07
C VAL A 149 7.47 11.28 -4.64
N VAL A 150 7.74 11.45 -3.34
CA VAL A 150 9.00 11.04 -2.71
C VAL A 150 8.68 10.04 -1.61
N MET A 151 9.38 8.92 -1.59
CA MET A 151 9.23 7.90 -0.56
C MET A 151 10.60 7.57 0.06
N GLU A 152 10.64 7.52 1.37
CA GLU A 152 11.79 7.07 2.14
C GLU A 152 11.36 5.91 3.04
N ALA A 153 12.14 4.84 3.11
CA ALA A 153 11.78 3.67 3.90
C ALA A 153 13.00 2.89 4.40
N GLU A 154 12.81 2.25 5.54
CA GLU A 154 13.68 1.20 6.01
C GLU A 154 13.20 -0.15 5.47
N HIS A 155 14.11 -0.85 4.78
CA HIS A 155 13.85 -2.16 4.20
C HIS A 155 14.38 -3.26 5.10
N THR A 156 13.49 -3.96 5.82
CA THR A 156 13.92 -5.04 6.70
C THR A 156 14.55 -6.21 5.97
N CYS A 157 14.24 -6.41 4.70
CA CYS A 157 14.94 -7.38 3.85
C CYS A 157 16.43 -7.06 3.64
N MET A 158 16.88 -5.84 3.98
CA MET A 158 18.28 -5.40 3.95
C MET A 158 18.85 -5.30 5.36
N SER A 159 18.09 -4.76 6.34
CA SER A 159 18.61 -4.46 7.68
C SER A 159 18.58 -5.66 8.64
N MET A 160 17.78 -6.70 8.35
CA MET A 160 17.65 -7.90 9.20
C MET A 160 18.65 -9.02 8.89
N ARG A 161 19.43 -8.92 7.84
CA ARG A 161 20.35 -9.97 7.38
C ARG A 161 21.64 -9.43 6.79
#